data_7628fb28eceb12be0f1218b1f3a42e29
#
_entry.id   7628fb28eceb12be0f1218b1f3a42e29
#
_cell.length_a   1.000
_cell.length_b   1.000
_cell.length_c   1.000
_cell.angle_alpha   90.00
_cell.angle_beta   90.00
_cell.angle_gamma   90.00
#
_symmetry.space_group_name_H-M   'P 1'
#
loop_
_entity.id
_entity.type
_entity.pdbx_description
1 polymer ?
#
loop_
_entity_poly.entity_id
_entity_poly.type
_entity_poly.pdbx_seq_one_letter_code
_entity_poly.pdbx_strand_id
1 'polypeptide(L)'
;MDSVAMMPCNPNVGGSSKGHLVREIDALGGEMGKNIDLTYIQSKMLNRSKGPAVHSLRAQADKAEYTRRMRMTMENTEHLTLRQAEVAELIFEDTDFKKIKGVRTKSGASYSAKCVVLCTGVYLNARCIYGDVVNHTGPNGLSAATYLSDSMTDAGIPLRRFKTGTPARIDKRSIDFSKMEEQFGDEKIVPFSFTNTEEDIKREQISCWLTYTNEQTHQIIRDNIDRSPLFSGAIEGTGPRYCPSIEDKVMKFADKDRHQVFVEPEGEFTNEMYIGGMSSSLPEDVQYAMYRSVPGLEHAKIVRNAYAIEYDCISALLLKPSLEFKGVEGLFSAGQMNGSSGYEEAAAQGLMAGINAARKLQGKEPVVLDRSQAYIGVLIDDLVTKETKEPYRMMTSRAEYRLLLRQDNADLRLTDIGHEIGLISEERYAHFCKKRELINQEVQRLNETMVGANKTIQNFLETHGSTTLKTAASLADLIKRPELSYEQIAPIDEERDSVYEKDAAAWNGPFASEIMEQINIELKYDGYIKRQKSQVEHFVKLEKKRIPQDIDYEDVHNLRKEARQKLNEVRPENIGQASRISGVSPADISVLMIYLKA
;
A
#
# COMPACT_ATOMS: atom_id res chain seq x y z
N MET A 1 -20.35 -2.43 12.57
CA MET A 1 -20.57 -3.25 11.37
C MET A 1 -20.60 -2.44 10.09
N ASP A 2 -21.18 -1.26 10.11
CA ASP A 2 -21.37 -0.42 8.92
C ASP A 2 -20.08 0.23 8.38
N SER A 3 -18.99 0.14 9.12
CA SER A 3 -17.67 0.67 8.77
C SER A 3 -16.64 -0.38 8.35
N VAL A 4 -17.03 -1.66 8.28
CA VAL A 4 -16.11 -2.74 7.85
C VAL A 4 -15.65 -2.49 6.42
N ALA A 5 -14.35 -2.34 6.22
CA ALA A 5 -13.71 -2.07 4.93
C ALA A 5 -14.34 -0.90 4.15
N MET A 6 -14.99 0.03 4.86
CA MET A 6 -15.57 1.22 4.25
C MET A 6 -14.47 2.11 3.66
N MET A 7 -14.67 2.54 2.44
CA MET A 7 -13.79 3.47 1.73
C MET A 7 -14.34 4.91 1.84
N PRO A 8 -14.01 5.69 2.88
CA PRO A 8 -14.61 7.01 3.09
C PRO A 8 -14.08 8.08 2.14
N CYS A 9 -12.98 7.82 1.47
CA CYS A 9 -12.35 8.68 0.48
C CYS A 9 -12.50 8.05 -0.91
N ASN A 10 -11.47 8.09 -1.77
CA ASN A 10 -11.51 7.54 -3.11
C ASN A 10 -11.82 6.03 -3.09
N PRO A 11 -12.85 5.55 -3.81
CA PRO A 11 -13.22 4.14 -3.86
C PRO A 11 -12.31 3.37 -4.83
N ASN A 12 -11.02 3.34 -4.57
CA ASN A 12 -10.07 2.56 -5.35
C ASN A 12 -9.10 1.77 -4.49
N VAL A 13 -8.54 0.72 -5.07
CA VAL A 13 -7.49 -0.12 -4.51
C VAL A 13 -6.32 -0.14 -5.48
N GLY A 14 -5.11 -0.03 -4.95
CA GLY A 14 -3.89 -0.02 -5.75
C GLY A 14 -3.46 1.37 -6.21
N GLY A 15 -2.68 1.41 -7.30
CA GLY A 15 -1.97 2.60 -7.75
C GLY A 15 -0.46 2.49 -7.50
N SER A 16 0.30 3.52 -7.87
CA SER A 16 1.78 3.49 -7.77
C SER A 16 2.23 3.13 -6.36
N SER A 17 3.05 2.10 -6.21
CA SER A 17 3.49 1.43 -4.97
C SER A 17 2.39 0.71 -4.18
N LYS A 18 1.14 1.10 -4.30
CA LYS A 18 0.03 0.51 -3.56
C LYS A 18 -0.42 -0.82 -4.16
N GLY A 19 -0.41 -0.96 -5.49
CA GLY A 19 -0.59 -2.26 -6.15
C GLY A 19 0.42 -3.30 -5.67
N HIS A 20 1.66 -2.89 -5.38
CA HIS A 20 2.68 -3.75 -4.77
C HIS A 20 2.24 -4.26 -3.40
N LEU A 21 1.76 -3.37 -2.52
CA LEU A 21 1.26 -3.75 -1.19
C LEU A 21 0.11 -4.76 -1.28
N VAL A 22 -0.86 -4.54 -2.20
CA VAL A 22 -2.01 -5.45 -2.35
C VAL A 22 -1.57 -6.84 -2.82
N ARG A 23 -0.64 -6.91 -3.79
CA ARG A 23 -0.08 -8.19 -4.27
C ARG A 23 0.73 -8.89 -3.16
N GLU A 24 1.45 -8.15 -2.33
CA GLU A 24 2.18 -8.70 -1.18
C GLU A 24 1.22 -9.18 -0.06
N ILE A 25 0.15 -8.44 0.22
CA ILE A 25 -0.92 -8.87 1.12
C ILE A 25 -1.53 -10.19 0.64
N ASP A 26 -1.84 -10.31 -0.66
CA ASP A 26 -2.39 -11.53 -1.25
C ASP A 26 -1.38 -12.69 -1.17
N ALA A 27 -0.11 -12.45 -1.49
CA ALA A 27 0.95 -13.46 -1.43
C ALA A 27 1.16 -14.03 -0.02
N LEU A 28 0.86 -13.26 1.03
CA LEU A 28 0.85 -13.71 2.42
C LEU A 28 -0.47 -14.40 2.83
N GLY A 29 -1.50 -14.39 1.99
CA GLY A 29 -2.80 -15.01 2.27
C GLY A 29 -3.89 -14.03 2.73
N GLY A 30 -3.67 -12.69 2.60
CA GLY A 30 -4.66 -11.68 2.94
C GLY A 30 -5.79 -11.55 1.91
N GLU A 31 -6.87 -10.84 2.26
CA GLU A 31 -8.14 -10.84 1.52
C GLU A 31 -8.32 -9.66 0.56
N MET A 32 -7.49 -8.59 0.67
CA MET A 32 -7.72 -7.36 -0.09
C MET A 32 -7.68 -7.57 -1.61
N GLY A 33 -6.72 -8.37 -2.10
CA GLY A 33 -6.58 -8.71 -3.52
C GLY A 33 -7.77 -9.49 -4.06
N LYS A 34 -8.17 -10.54 -3.35
CA LYS A 34 -9.33 -11.36 -3.71
C LYS A 34 -10.63 -10.54 -3.72
N ASN A 35 -10.81 -9.66 -2.72
CA ASN A 35 -12.01 -8.87 -2.60
C ASN A 35 -12.14 -7.83 -3.71
N ILE A 36 -11.04 -7.13 -4.06
CA ILE A 36 -11.09 -6.14 -5.14
C ILE A 36 -11.27 -6.79 -6.50
N ASP A 37 -10.68 -7.95 -6.77
CA ASP A 37 -10.88 -8.68 -8.02
C ASP A 37 -12.34 -9.02 -8.29
N LEU A 38 -13.12 -9.24 -7.24
CA LEU A 38 -14.55 -9.56 -7.33
C LEU A 38 -15.47 -8.34 -7.30
N THR A 39 -14.93 -7.15 -7.03
CA THR A 39 -15.74 -5.93 -6.79
C THR A 39 -15.25 -4.70 -7.55
N TYR A 40 -14.25 -4.85 -8.43
CA TYR A 40 -13.82 -3.73 -9.25
C TYR A 40 -14.87 -3.39 -10.31
N ILE A 41 -14.93 -2.13 -10.68
CA ILE A 41 -15.73 -1.62 -11.80
C ILE A 41 -14.86 -1.08 -12.93
N GLN A 42 -13.58 -0.84 -12.68
CA GLN A 42 -12.57 -0.52 -13.68
C GLN A 42 -11.18 -0.98 -13.20
N SER A 43 -10.36 -1.53 -14.08
CA SER A 43 -9.00 -1.96 -13.79
C SER A 43 -8.00 -1.35 -14.79
N LYS A 44 -6.84 -0.94 -14.27
CA LYS A 44 -5.74 -0.39 -15.06
C LYS A 44 -4.38 -0.81 -14.52
N MET A 45 -3.44 -1.08 -15.43
CA MET A 45 -2.01 -1.18 -15.12
C MET A 45 -1.34 0.18 -15.35
N LEU A 46 -0.92 0.84 -14.28
CA LEU A 46 -0.22 2.12 -14.33
C LEU A 46 1.28 1.93 -14.65
N ASN A 47 1.90 2.96 -15.22
CA ASN A 47 3.34 3.04 -15.49
C ASN A 47 3.87 1.97 -16.47
N ARG A 48 3.07 1.41 -17.36
CA ARG A 48 3.50 0.40 -18.36
C ARG A 48 4.74 0.84 -19.15
N SER A 49 4.85 2.12 -19.50
CA SER A 49 5.99 2.67 -20.24
C SER A 49 7.29 2.80 -19.43
N LYS A 50 7.25 2.61 -18.10
CA LYS A 50 8.39 2.83 -17.20
C LYS A 50 9.10 1.53 -16.77
N GLY A 51 8.65 0.39 -17.25
CA GLY A 51 9.20 -0.92 -16.92
C GLY A 51 8.66 -1.57 -15.65
N PRO A 52 8.95 -2.89 -15.45
CA PRO A 52 8.28 -3.74 -14.47
C PRO A 52 8.52 -3.33 -13.01
N ALA A 53 9.62 -2.65 -12.71
CA ALA A 53 9.94 -2.18 -11.36
C ALA A 53 8.92 -1.19 -10.75
N VAL A 54 8.07 -0.60 -11.59
CA VAL A 54 7.07 0.40 -11.17
C VAL A 54 5.69 0.17 -11.80
N HIS A 55 5.49 -0.92 -12.54
CA HIS A 55 4.15 -1.36 -12.95
C HIS A 55 3.28 -1.48 -11.71
N SER A 56 2.08 -0.93 -11.76
CA SER A 56 1.21 -0.90 -10.57
C SER A 56 -0.25 -1.04 -10.96
N LEU A 57 -0.88 -2.09 -10.47
CA LEU A 57 -2.31 -2.29 -10.62
C LEU A 57 -3.10 -1.22 -9.86
N ARG A 58 -4.17 -0.74 -10.47
CA ARG A 58 -5.17 0.12 -9.86
C ARG A 58 -6.56 -0.31 -10.31
N ALA A 59 -7.46 -0.51 -9.36
CA ALA A 59 -8.85 -0.79 -9.62
C ALA A 59 -9.76 0.23 -8.94
N GLN A 60 -10.74 0.74 -9.69
CA GLN A 60 -11.89 1.44 -9.13
C GLN A 60 -12.85 0.39 -8.57
N ALA A 61 -13.28 0.56 -7.32
CA ALA A 61 -14.14 -0.39 -6.62
C ALA A 61 -15.62 0.02 -6.69
N ASP A 62 -16.53 -0.95 -6.79
CA ASP A 62 -17.87 -0.77 -6.25
C ASP A 62 -17.76 -0.77 -4.72
N LYS A 63 -17.88 0.39 -4.14
CA LYS A 63 -17.67 0.63 -2.72
C LYS A 63 -18.63 -0.16 -1.83
N ALA A 64 -19.88 -0.23 -2.22
CA ALA A 64 -20.92 -0.94 -1.46
C ALA A 64 -20.67 -2.46 -1.51
N GLU A 65 -20.36 -2.98 -2.69
CA GLU A 65 -20.09 -4.40 -2.90
C GLU A 65 -18.79 -4.82 -2.22
N TYR A 66 -17.73 -3.99 -2.27
CA TYR A 66 -16.47 -4.25 -1.58
C TYR A 66 -16.68 -4.41 -0.06
N THR A 67 -17.43 -3.49 0.55
CA THR A 67 -17.78 -3.54 1.97
C THR A 67 -18.63 -4.76 2.31
N ARG A 68 -19.67 -5.04 1.48
CA ARG A 68 -20.57 -6.19 1.67
C ARG A 68 -19.80 -7.51 1.63
N ARG A 69 -18.94 -7.70 0.65
CA ARG A 69 -18.18 -8.95 0.49
C ARG A 69 -17.14 -9.13 1.58
N MET A 70 -16.39 -8.09 1.95
CA MET A 70 -15.44 -8.17 3.06
C MET A 70 -16.13 -8.52 4.37
N ARG A 71 -17.29 -7.93 4.63
CA ARG A 71 -18.10 -8.28 5.80
C ARG A 71 -18.55 -9.75 5.76
N MET A 72 -19.03 -10.24 4.60
CA MET A 72 -19.37 -11.66 4.43
C MET A 72 -18.18 -12.58 4.69
N THR A 73 -17.00 -12.24 4.19
CA THR A 73 -15.76 -13.00 4.45
C THR A 73 -15.51 -13.11 5.95
N MET A 74 -15.60 -11.99 6.68
CA MET A 74 -15.40 -11.99 8.13
C MET A 74 -16.48 -12.79 8.88
N GLU A 75 -17.75 -12.65 8.52
CA GLU A 75 -18.87 -13.36 9.14
C GLU A 75 -18.80 -14.89 8.92
N ASN A 76 -18.20 -15.33 7.80
CA ASN A 76 -18.02 -16.75 7.49
C ASN A 76 -16.65 -17.33 7.91
N THR A 77 -15.78 -16.51 8.49
CA THR A 77 -14.50 -16.99 9.00
C THR A 77 -14.69 -17.72 10.32
N GLU A 78 -14.25 -18.98 10.37
CA GLU A 78 -14.35 -19.80 11.56
C GLU A 78 -13.59 -19.18 12.74
N HIS A 79 -14.15 -19.27 13.93
CA HIS A 79 -13.60 -18.70 15.17
C HIS A 79 -13.48 -17.17 15.20
N LEU A 80 -14.06 -16.45 14.24
CA LEU A 80 -14.14 -15.00 14.23
C LEU A 80 -15.55 -14.51 14.58
N THR A 81 -15.67 -13.70 15.63
CA THR A 81 -16.94 -13.05 15.99
C THR A 81 -16.88 -11.57 15.67
N LEU A 82 -17.71 -11.12 14.74
CA LEU A 82 -17.89 -9.71 14.42
C LEU A 82 -18.96 -9.10 15.34
N ARG A 83 -18.60 -8.04 16.08
CA ARG A 83 -19.49 -7.40 17.04
C ARG A 83 -19.53 -5.89 16.88
N GLN A 84 -20.72 -5.33 16.89
CA GLN A 84 -20.93 -3.88 16.95
C GLN A 84 -20.82 -3.39 18.39
N ALA A 85 -19.74 -2.71 18.72
CA ALA A 85 -19.53 -2.09 20.01
C ALA A 85 -18.46 -0.98 19.88
N GLU A 86 -18.62 0.11 20.64
CA GLU A 86 -17.58 1.14 20.79
C GLU A 86 -16.70 0.75 21.98
N VAL A 87 -15.40 0.56 21.71
CA VAL A 87 -14.40 0.35 22.76
C VAL A 87 -14.06 1.69 23.38
N ALA A 88 -14.25 1.79 24.71
CA ALA A 88 -14.02 3.01 25.48
C ALA A 88 -12.72 2.96 26.28
N GLU A 89 -12.29 1.77 26.75
CA GLU A 89 -11.13 1.63 27.61
C GLU A 89 -10.27 0.43 27.24
N LEU A 90 -8.96 0.56 27.43
CA LEU A 90 -8.01 -0.54 27.51
C LEU A 90 -7.94 -1.04 28.96
N ILE A 91 -8.00 -2.35 29.17
CA ILE A 91 -7.88 -2.97 30.48
C ILE A 91 -6.49 -3.58 30.60
N PHE A 92 -5.75 -3.24 31.67
CA PHE A 92 -4.39 -3.73 31.93
C PHE A 92 -4.39 -4.71 33.10
N GLU A 93 -3.38 -5.58 33.19
CA GLU A 93 -3.21 -6.52 34.31
C GLU A 93 -2.73 -5.80 35.58
N ASP A 94 -1.96 -4.75 35.42
CA ASP A 94 -1.30 -4.01 36.50
C ASP A 94 -1.58 -2.50 36.41
N THR A 95 -1.22 -1.78 37.47
CA THR A 95 -1.33 -0.32 37.55
C THR A 95 -0.22 0.42 36.78
N ASP A 96 0.82 -0.30 36.36
CA ASP A 96 1.93 0.24 35.58
C ASP A 96 1.65 0.21 34.07
N PHE A 97 0.49 -0.26 33.65
CA PHE A 97 0.02 -0.33 32.24
C PHE A 97 0.97 -1.11 31.31
N LYS A 98 1.68 -2.11 31.83
CA LYS A 98 2.72 -2.84 31.07
C LYS A 98 2.20 -4.03 30.29
N LYS A 99 1.01 -4.54 30.62
CA LYS A 99 0.44 -5.72 29.97
C LYS A 99 -1.05 -5.57 29.77
N ILE A 100 -1.50 -5.78 28.53
CA ILE A 100 -2.91 -5.73 28.18
C ILE A 100 -3.66 -6.95 28.77
N LYS A 101 -4.89 -6.74 29.23
CA LYS A 101 -5.80 -7.77 29.71
C LYS A 101 -7.10 -7.85 28.93
N GLY A 102 -7.43 -6.80 28.20
CA GLY A 102 -8.65 -6.75 27.40
C GLY A 102 -9.12 -5.33 27.11
N VAL A 103 -10.41 -5.22 26.83
CA VAL A 103 -11.06 -3.94 26.51
C VAL A 103 -12.41 -3.83 27.22
N ARG A 104 -12.85 -2.58 27.49
CA ARG A 104 -14.21 -2.28 27.95
C ARG A 104 -14.93 -1.44 26.92
N THR A 105 -16.17 -1.79 26.65
CA THR A 105 -17.03 -1.05 25.75
C THR A 105 -17.75 0.09 26.46
N LYS A 106 -18.19 1.09 25.71
CA LYS A 106 -19.02 2.21 26.20
C LYS A 106 -20.31 1.74 26.89
N SER A 107 -20.85 0.59 26.50
CA SER A 107 -22.01 -0.03 27.12
C SER A 107 -21.69 -0.75 28.44
N GLY A 108 -20.45 -0.75 28.92
CA GLY A 108 -19.99 -1.33 30.18
C GLY A 108 -19.53 -2.78 30.11
N ALA A 109 -19.66 -3.46 28.96
CA ALA A 109 -19.20 -4.84 28.84
C ALA A 109 -17.66 -4.90 28.75
N SER A 110 -17.05 -5.85 29.48
CA SER A 110 -15.61 -6.10 29.43
C SER A 110 -15.32 -7.40 28.69
N TYR A 111 -14.31 -7.37 27.85
CA TYR A 111 -13.81 -8.51 27.07
C TYR A 111 -12.35 -8.76 27.44
N SER A 112 -12.09 -9.93 28.03
CA SER A 112 -10.73 -10.35 28.33
C SER A 112 -10.04 -10.84 27.06
N ALA A 113 -8.80 -10.39 26.84
CA ALA A 113 -7.97 -10.79 25.72
C ALA A 113 -6.50 -10.77 26.11
N LYS A 114 -5.73 -11.74 25.60
CA LYS A 114 -4.27 -11.77 25.80
C LYS A 114 -3.53 -10.84 24.83
N CYS A 115 -4.16 -10.53 23.69
CA CYS A 115 -3.66 -9.55 22.71
C CYS A 115 -4.82 -8.67 22.23
N VAL A 116 -4.53 -7.41 21.97
CA VAL A 116 -5.44 -6.42 21.38
C VAL A 116 -4.73 -5.74 20.21
N VAL A 117 -5.41 -5.59 19.09
CA VAL A 117 -4.91 -4.85 17.92
C VAL A 117 -5.78 -3.62 17.68
N LEU A 118 -5.20 -2.43 17.77
CA LEU A 118 -5.89 -1.16 17.54
C LEU A 118 -5.90 -0.81 16.06
N CYS A 119 -7.09 -0.79 15.45
CA CYS A 119 -7.30 -0.43 14.03
C CYS A 119 -8.38 0.66 13.92
N THR A 120 -8.18 1.79 14.61
CA THR A 120 -9.21 2.82 14.83
C THR A 120 -9.53 3.65 13.57
N GLY A 121 -8.77 3.51 12.49
CA GLY A 121 -8.95 4.30 11.27
C GLY A 121 -8.88 5.81 11.55
N VAL A 122 -9.84 6.54 11.04
CA VAL A 122 -9.98 8.01 11.24
C VAL A 122 -11.06 8.35 12.27
N TYR A 123 -11.44 7.40 13.14
CA TYR A 123 -12.57 7.58 14.08
C TYR A 123 -12.14 8.02 15.48
N LEU A 124 -10.84 7.86 15.84
CA LEU A 124 -10.37 8.17 17.18
C LEU A 124 -10.43 9.68 17.43
N ASN A 125 -11.30 10.10 18.36
CA ASN A 125 -11.58 11.52 18.65
C ASN A 125 -11.81 12.37 17.39
N ALA A 126 -12.57 11.80 16.43
CA ALA A 126 -12.75 12.37 15.10
C ALA A 126 -13.64 13.62 15.12
N ARG A 127 -13.29 14.59 14.25
CA ARG A 127 -14.16 15.72 13.92
C ARG A 127 -14.12 16.03 12.43
N CYS A 128 -15.30 16.14 11.80
CA CYS A 128 -15.48 16.57 10.42
C CYS A 128 -15.73 18.08 10.36
N ILE A 129 -15.03 18.79 9.48
CA ILE A 129 -14.98 20.25 9.44
C ILE A 129 -15.40 20.73 8.04
N TYR A 130 -16.38 21.66 8.01
CA TYR A 130 -17.00 22.26 6.83
C TYR A 130 -17.04 23.78 7.03
N GLY A 131 -16.05 24.54 6.59
CA GLY A 131 -15.94 25.95 6.95
C GLY A 131 -15.97 26.14 8.47
N ASP A 132 -16.91 26.93 8.97
CA ASP A 132 -17.06 27.20 10.41
C ASP A 132 -17.81 26.10 11.18
N VAL A 133 -18.33 25.06 10.49
CA VAL A 133 -19.10 23.98 11.11
C VAL A 133 -18.20 22.80 11.48
N VAL A 134 -18.22 22.41 12.75
CA VAL A 134 -17.48 21.26 13.27
C VAL A 134 -18.45 20.21 13.81
N ASN A 135 -18.43 19.03 13.21
CA ASN A 135 -19.21 17.87 13.65
C ASN A 135 -18.28 16.84 14.33
N HIS A 136 -18.55 16.50 15.58
CA HIS A 136 -17.81 15.48 16.32
C HIS A 136 -18.24 14.06 15.91
N THR A 137 -17.96 13.73 14.64
CA THR A 137 -18.28 12.46 14.01
C THR A 137 -17.11 11.96 13.16
N GLY A 138 -17.09 10.66 12.90
CA GLY A 138 -16.31 10.08 11.82
C GLY A 138 -16.95 10.28 10.44
N PRO A 139 -16.38 9.66 9.39
CA PRO A 139 -16.95 9.72 8.04
C PRO A 139 -18.42 9.26 7.99
N ASN A 140 -19.17 9.83 7.06
CA ASN A 140 -20.59 9.51 6.83
C ASN A 140 -21.50 9.71 8.07
N GLY A 141 -21.11 10.56 9.02
CA GLY A 141 -21.86 10.82 10.25
C GLY A 141 -21.82 9.69 11.30
N LEU A 142 -20.96 8.69 11.11
CA LEU A 142 -20.78 7.63 12.10
C LEU A 142 -20.10 8.18 13.37
N SER A 143 -20.39 7.58 14.52
CA SER A 143 -19.87 8.05 15.81
C SER A 143 -18.35 8.07 15.85
N ALA A 144 -17.79 9.11 16.47
CA ALA A 144 -16.39 9.16 16.84
C ALA A 144 -16.11 8.31 18.08
N ALA A 145 -14.92 7.70 18.17
CA ALA A 145 -14.46 6.94 19.35
C ALA A 145 -13.65 7.89 20.27
N THR A 146 -14.33 8.61 21.17
CA THR A 146 -13.71 9.67 21.98
C THR A 146 -13.06 9.10 23.25
N TYR A 147 -13.74 8.21 23.97
CA TYR A 147 -13.28 7.72 25.28
C TYR A 147 -11.97 6.91 25.22
N LEU A 148 -11.71 6.25 24.10
CA LEU A 148 -10.48 5.46 23.94
C LEU A 148 -9.22 6.36 23.91
N SER A 149 -9.32 7.59 23.42
CA SER A 149 -8.22 8.58 23.49
C SER A 149 -7.84 8.89 24.93
N ASP A 150 -8.83 9.11 25.80
CA ASP A 150 -8.61 9.37 27.21
C ASP A 150 -7.93 8.17 27.89
N SER A 151 -8.47 6.97 27.68
CA SER A 151 -7.89 5.73 28.22
C SER A 151 -6.45 5.48 27.78
N MET A 152 -6.10 5.82 26.54
CA MET A 152 -4.73 5.71 26.04
C MET A 152 -3.81 6.74 26.69
N THR A 153 -4.29 7.96 26.88
CA THR A 153 -3.54 9.04 27.53
C THR A 153 -3.27 8.72 29.00
N ASP A 154 -4.28 8.19 29.71
CA ASP A 154 -4.15 7.72 31.09
C ASP A 154 -3.14 6.59 31.24
N ALA A 155 -3.03 5.73 30.23
CA ALA A 155 -2.01 4.68 30.15
C ALA A 155 -0.61 5.19 29.73
N GLY A 156 -0.44 6.52 29.59
CA GLY A 156 0.84 7.12 29.22
C GLY A 156 1.21 6.96 27.75
N ILE A 157 0.24 6.62 26.87
CA ILE A 157 0.46 6.53 25.41
C ILE A 157 0.21 7.92 24.81
N PRO A 158 1.25 8.63 24.33
CA PRO A 158 1.10 9.97 23.80
C PRO A 158 0.38 9.95 22.44
N LEU A 159 -0.63 10.78 22.32
CA LEU A 159 -1.39 10.99 21.09
C LEU A 159 -0.93 12.25 20.37
N ARG A 160 -1.11 12.27 19.07
CA ARG A 160 -0.95 13.42 18.18
C ARG A 160 -2.11 13.48 17.21
N ARG A 161 -2.28 14.64 16.56
CA ARG A 161 -3.43 14.86 15.71
C ARG A 161 -3.04 14.99 14.25
N PHE A 162 -3.67 14.18 13.39
CA PHE A 162 -3.55 14.28 11.94
C PHE A 162 -4.88 14.67 11.30
N LYS A 163 -4.79 15.17 10.09
CA LYS A 163 -5.95 15.46 9.27
C LYS A 163 -5.88 14.77 7.91
N THR A 164 -7.03 14.49 7.33
CA THR A 164 -7.18 14.18 5.91
C THR A 164 -8.43 14.90 5.40
N GLY A 165 -8.83 14.64 4.15
CA GLY A 165 -10.03 15.23 3.58
C GLY A 165 -10.57 14.39 2.45
N THR A 166 -11.80 14.68 2.05
CA THR A 166 -12.48 14.05 0.93
C THR A 166 -13.19 15.10 0.09
N PRO A 167 -13.30 14.94 -1.25
CA PRO A 167 -14.10 15.83 -2.08
C PRO A 167 -15.58 15.54 -1.95
N ALA A 168 -16.40 16.39 -2.56
CA ALA A 168 -17.84 16.19 -2.66
C ALA A 168 -18.19 14.97 -3.52
N ARG A 169 -19.40 14.45 -3.28
CA ARG A 169 -20.07 13.52 -4.20
C ARG A 169 -21.15 14.28 -4.96
N ILE A 170 -21.22 14.04 -6.25
CA ILE A 170 -22.14 14.72 -7.16
C ILE A 170 -23.07 13.69 -7.79
N ASP A 171 -24.35 14.02 -7.95
CA ASP A 171 -25.32 13.21 -8.66
C ASP A 171 -24.94 13.11 -10.15
N LYS A 172 -24.66 11.90 -10.62
CA LYS A 172 -24.31 11.56 -12.02
C LYS A 172 -25.24 12.22 -13.04
N ARG A 173 -26.54 12.31 -12.74
CA ARG A 173 -27.56 12.87 -13.62
C ARG A 173 -27.44 14.40 -13.83
N SER A 174 -26.61 15.06 -13.02
CA SER A 174 -26.34 16.50 -13.09
C SER A 174 -25.02 16.84 -13.77
N ILE A 175 -24.32 15.84 -14.33
CA ILE A 175 -23.00 15.97 -14.95
C ILE A 175 -23.13 15.93 -16.47
N ASP A 176 -22.49 16.86 -17.15
CA ASP A 176 -22.37 16.89 -18.61
C ASP A 176 -21.02 16.23 -19.03
N PHE A 177 -21.05 14.93 -19.25
CA PHE A 177 -19.88 14.15 -19.65
C PHE A 177 -19.33 14.51 -21.04
N SER A 178 -20.11 15.17 -21.90
CA SER A 178 -19.65 15.59 -23.22
C SER A 178 -18.50 16.63 -23.19
N LYS A 179 -18.30 17.27 -22.04
CA LYS A 179 -17.24 18.25 -21.77
C LYS A 179 -16.01 17.64 -21.08
N MET A 180 -15.97 16.33 -20.92
CA MET A 180 -14.93 15.61 -20.20
C MET A 180 -14.26 14.57 -21.09
N GLU A 181 -13.02 14.23 -20.77
CA GLU A 181 -12.27 13.17 -21.44
C GLU A 181 -12.57 11.82 -20.77
N GLU A 182 -13.11 10.87 -21.55
CA GLU A 182 -13.40 9.53 -21.05
C GLU A 182 -12.12 8.73 -20.81
N GLN A 183 -12.05 8.06 -19.66
CA GLN A 183 -10.92 7.26 -19.22
C GLN A 183 -11.34 5.80 -19.11
N PHE A 184 -11.01 5.00 -20.12
CA PHE A 184 -11.32 3.57 -20.17
C PHE A 184 -10.44 2.75 -19.25
N GLY A 185 -10.91 1.59 -18.81
CA GLY A 185 -10.10 0.53 -18.22
C GLY A 185 -9.22 -0.16 -19.27
N ASP A 186 -8.33 -1.04 -18.81
CA ASP A 186 -7.52 -1.87 -19.71
C ASP A 186 -8.37 -2.99 -20.32
N GLU A 187 -8.13 -3.35 -21.59
CA GLU A 187 -8.82 -4.48 -22.24
C GLU A 187 -8.38 -5.81 -21.62
N LYS A 188 -7.07 -6.01 -21.41
CA LYS A 188 -6.54 -7.16 -20.71
C LYS A 188 -6.45 -6.86 -19.22
N ILE A 189 -7.22 -7.59 -18.43
CA ILE A 189 -7.31 -7.41 -16.98
C ILE A 189 -6.29 -8.32 -16.29
N VAL A 190 -5.47 -7.74 -15.43
CA VAL A 190 -4.55 -8.48 -14.57
C VAL A 190 -5.14 -8.52 -13.16
N PRO A 191 -5.42 -9.72 -12.59
CA PRO A 191 -5.93 -9.83 -11.23
C PRO A 191 -4.95 -9.30 -10.18
N PHE A 192 -5.47 -8.85 -9.05
CA PHE A 192 -4.63 -8.56 -7.87
C PHE A 192 -4.26 -9.82 -7.11
N SER A 193 -5.15 -10.79 -7.04
CA SER A 193 -4.88 -12.07 -6.38
C SER A 193 -4.18 -13.04 -7.31
N PHE A 194 -3.16 -13.74 -6.81
CA PHE A 194 -2.50 -14.84 -7.50
C PHE A 194 -3.35 -16.13 -7.56
N THR A 195 -4.55 -16.11 -6.99
CA THR A 195 -5.50 -17.23 -7.07
C THR A 195 -6.54 -17.06 -8.17
N ASN A 196 -6.64 -15.87 -8.75
CA ASN A 196 -7.62 -15.56 -9.78
C ASN A 196 -6.95 -15.46 -11.16
N THR A 197 -7.70 -15.79 -12.19
CA THR A 197 -7.33 -15.59 -13.58
C THR A 197 -8.16 -14.45 -14.19
N GLU A 198 -7.78 -13.98 -15.38
CA GLU A 198 -8.58 -12.98 -16.11
C GLU A 198 -10.02 -13.47 -16.32
N GLU A 199 -10.19 -14.74 -16.66
CA GLU A 199 -11.52 -15.34 -16.91
C GLU A 199 -12.43 -15.32 -15.66
N ASP A 200 -11.84 -15.53 -14.47
CA ASP A 200 -12.59 -15.56 -13.20
C ASP A 200 -13.18 -14.21 -12.83
N ILE A 201 -12.55 -13.13 -13.30
CA ILE A 201 -12.88 -11.76 -12.86
C ILE A 201 -13.41 -10.88 -14.00
N LYS A 202 -13.47 -11.40 -15.23
CA LYS A 202 -13.89 -10.63 -16.42
C LYS A 202 -15.30 -10.06 -16.26
N ARG A 203 -15.43 -8.77 -16.50
CA ARG A 203 -16.71 -8.04 -16.48
C ARG A 203 -16.70 -6.84 -17.40
N GLU A 204 -17.88 -6.30 -17.72
CA GLU A 204 -18.00 -5.00 -18.36
C GLU A 204 -17.49 -3.90 -17.42
N GLN A 205 -16.63 -3.04 -17.92
CA GLN A 205 -16.02 -1.98 -17.13
C GLN A 205 -16.75 -0.66 -17.30
N ILE A 206 -16.77 0.14 -16.23
CA ILE A 206 -17.38 1.48 -16.20
C ILE A 206 -16.27 2.52 -16.33
N SER A 207 -16.45 3.49 -17.21
CA SER A 207 -15.48 4.57 -17.43
C SER A 207 -15.43 5.56 -16.27
N CYS A 208 -14.24 6.07 -16.01
CA CYS A 208 -13.99 7.30 -15.27
C CYS A 208 -13.84 8.46 -16.25
N TRP A 209 -13.85 9.69 -15.76
CA TRP A 209 -13.81 10.89 -16.60
C TRP A 209 -12.78 11.87 -16.06
N LEU A 210 -12.15 12.62 -16.97
CA LEU A 210 -11.16 13.65 -16.63
C LEU A 210 -11.65 15.02 -17.11
N THR A 211 -11.61 15.99 -16.21
CA THR A 211 -11.80 17.41 -16.51
C THR A 211 -10.76 18.24 -15.73
N TYR A 212 -10.90 19.55 -15.73
CA TYR A 212 -9.92 20.44 -15.12
C TYR A 212 -10.58 21.60 -14.41
N THR A 213 -9.96 22.10 -13.34
CA THR A 213 -10.26 23.43 -12.81
C THR A 213 -9.87 24.51 -13.82
N ASN A 214 -10.33 25.71 -13.63
CA ASN A 214 -10.02 26.89 -14.45
C ASN A 214 -9.77 28.11 -13.56
N GLU A 215 -9.44 29.25 -14.18
CA GLU A 215 -9.18 30.49 -13.45
C GLU A 215 -10.35 30.94 -12.59
N GLN A 216 -11.61 30.78 -13.09
CA GLN A 216 -12.80 31.09 -12.31
C GLN A 216 -12.88 30.24 -11.03
N THR A 217 -12.58 28.93 -11.13
CA THR A 217 -12.50 28.04 -9.96
C THR A 217 -11.45 28.52 -8.96
N HIS A 218 -10.26 28.88 -9.47
CA HIS A 218 -9.17 29.37 -8.63
C HIS A 218 -9.49 30.70 -7.97
N GLN A 219 -10.16 31.62 -8.69
CA GLN A 219 -10.56 32.92 -8.15
C GLN A 219 -11.60 32.76 -7.03
N ILE A 220 -12.62 31.91 -7.21
CA ILE A 220 -13.60 31.60 -6.16
C ILE A 220 -12.92 31.09 -4.89
N ILE A 221 -11.91 30.21 -5.02
CA ILE A 221 -11.16 29.68 -3.89
C ILE A 221 -10.34 30.79 -3.22
N ARG A 222 -9.62 31.59 -4.00
CA ARG A 222 -8.81 32.72 -3.46
C ARG A 222 -9.65 33.76 -2.71
N ASP A 223 -10.81 34.09 -3.25
CA ASP A 223 -11.73 35.09 -2.64
C ASP A 223 -12.37 34.61 -1.32
N ASN A 224 -12.30 33.27 -1.05
CA ASN A 224 -12.87 32.67 0.15
C ASN A 224 -11.81 31.93 1.00
N ILE A 225 -10.53 32.23 0.80
CA ILE A 225 -9.45 31.49 1.49
C ILE A 225 -9.46 31.69 3.00
N ASP A 226 -9.87 32.86 3.46
CA ASP A 226 -10.06 33.24 4.87
C ASP A 226 -11.19 32.45 5.56
N ARG A 227 -12.12 31.90 4.78
CA ARG A 227 -13.19 31.01 5.27
C ARG A 227 -12.77 29.53 5.30
N SER A 228 -11.55 29.22 4.86
CA SER A 228 -11.02 27.85 4.92
C SER A 228 -10.48 27.54 6.32
N PRO A 229 -10.99 26.48 7.00
CA PRO A 229 -10.48 26.04 8.30
C PRO A 229 -8.98 25.73 8.30
N LEU A 230 -8.44 25.36 7.15
CA LEU A 230 -7.01 25.08 6.97
C LEU A 230 -6.17 26.37 7.08
N PHE A 231 -6.67 27.50 6.59
CA PHE A 231 -5.96 28.79 6.57
C PHE A 231 -6.34 29.69 7.75
N SER A 232 -7.52 29.52 8.33
CA SER A 232 -7.94 30.23 9.55
C SER A 232 -7.30 29.69 10.84
N GLY A 233 -6.63 28.51 10.78
CA GLY A 233 -6.03 27.86 11.94
C GLY A 233 -7.01 27.05 12.79
N ALA A 234 -8.25 26.84 12.34
CA ALA A 234 -9.22 25.98 13.01
C ALA A 234 -8.86 24.47 12.94
N ILE A 235 -8.08 24.10 11.94
CA ILE A 235 -7.49 22.76 11.81
C ILE A 235 -6.13 22.74 12.49
N GLU A 236 -5.98 21.89 13.51
CA GLU A 236 -4.73 21.68 14.26
C GLU A 236 -3.87 20.57 13.65
N GLY A 237 -4.52 19.56 13.07
CA GLY A 237 -3.89 18.37 12.53
C GLY A 237 -3.08 18.62 11.26
N THR A 238 -1.89 18.02 11.18
CA THR A 238 -1.09 18.04 9.96
C THR A 238 -1.70 17.13 8.89
N GLY A 239 -1.85 17.65 7.67
CA GLY A 239 -2.38 16.91 6.53
C GLY A 239 -1.31 16.17 5.72
N PRO A 240 -1.70 15.19 4.88
CA PRO A 240 -0.77 14.44 4.05
C PRO A 240 -0.25 15.32 2.90
N ARG A 241 1.07 15.35 2.72
CA ARG A 241 1.76 16.13 1.68
C ARG A 241 1.30 15.80 0.25
N TYR A 242 0.95 14.54 0.00
CA TYR A 242 0.63 14.04 -1.34
C TYR A 242 -0.87 13.96 -1.64
N CYS A 243 -1.71 14.46 -0.75
CA CYS A 243 -3.14 14.64 -0.97
C CYS A 243 -3.58 16.01 -0.45
N PRO A 244 -3.03 17.09 -1.03
CA PRO A 244 -3.42 18.44 -0.64
C PRO A 244 -4.88 18.70 -1.01
N SER A 245 -5.53 19.54 -0.23
CA SER A 245 -6.84 20.07 -0.62
C SER A 245 -6.73 20.94 -1.87
N ILE A 246 -7.85 21.25 -2.52
CA ILE A 246 -7.84 22.11 -3.70
C ILE A 246 -7.36 23.52 -3.34
N GLU A 247 -7.70 24.03 -2.14
CA GLU A 247 -7.21 25.32 -1.61
C GLU A 247 -5.67 25.32 -1.51
N ASP A 248 -5.09 24.25 -0.98
CA ASP A 248 -3.64 24.09 -0.89
C ASP A 248 -2.97 24.10 -2.27
N LYS A 249 -3.59 23.42 -3.26
CA LYS A 249 -3.06 23.39 -4.63
C LYS A 249 -3.08 24.77 -5.28
N VAL A 250 -4.20 25.47 -5.19
CA VAL A 250 -4.38 26.80 -5.78
C VAL A 250 -3.43 27.81 -5.15
N MET A 251 -3.18 27.72 -3.85
CA MET A 251 -2.28 28.65 -3.15
C MET A 251 -0.79 28.29 -3.35
N LYS A 252 -0.42 27.02 -3.29
CA LYS A 252 0.98 26.57 -3.41
C LYS A 252 1.49 26.53 -4.85
N PHE A 253 0.61 26.32 -5.82
CA PHE A 253 0.92 26.22 -7.24
C PHE A 253 0.16 27.29 -8.02
N ALA A 254 0.28 28.54 -7.58
CA ALA A 254 -0.43 29.70 -8.16
C ALA A 254 -0.06 29.98 -9.63
N ASP A 255 1.08 29.43 -10.11
CA ASP A 255 1.54 29.49 -11.49
C ASP A 255 0.82 28.48 -12.42
N LYS A 256 0.00 27.58 -11.88
CA LYS A 256 -0.74 26.61 -12.68
C LYS A 256 -2.13 27.13 -13.04
N ASP A 257 -2.41 27.16 -14.34
CA ASP A 257 -3.70 27.62 -14.87
C ASP A 257 -4.86 26.67 -14.56
N ARG A 258 -4.54 25.36 -14.31
CA ARG A 258 -5.53 24.32 -14.07
C ARG A 258 -4.97 23.14 -13.27
N HIS A 259 -5.85 22.45 -12.57
CA HIS A 259 -5.58 21.18 -11.89
C HIS A 259 -6.51 20.09 -12.41
N GLN A 260 -6.02 18.86 -12.48
CA GLN A 260 -6.82 17.70 -12.88
C GLN A 260 -7.94 17.41 -11.88
N VAL A 261 -9.11 17.11 -12.43
CA VAL A 261 -10.31 16.70 -11.69
C VAL A 261 -10.78 15.37 -12.29
N PHE A 262 -10.76 14.32 -11.49
CA PHE A 262 -11.27 13.01 -11.87
C PHE A 262 -12.70 12.85 -11.39
N VAL A 263 -13.59 12.42 -12.27
CA VAL A 263 -14.98 12.11 -11.98
C VAL A 263 -15.12 10.59 -12.04
N GLU A 264 -15.25 9.97 -10.87
CA GLU A 264 -15.11 8.53 -10.67
C GLU A 264 -16.41 7.97 -10.05
N PRO A 265 -17.04 6.91 -10.61
CA PRO A 265 -18.21 6.31 -10.00
C PRO A 265 -17.88 5.65 -8.67
N GLU A 266 -18.74 5.80 -7.65
CA GLU A 266 -18.60 5.11 -6.36
C GLU A 266 -19.14 3.66 -6.37
N GLY A 267 -19.79 3.24 -7.45
CA GLY A 267 -20.29 1.89 -7.64
C GLY A 267 -21.13 1.77 -8.90
N GLU A 268 -21.52 0.53 -9.23
CA GLU A 268 -22.31 0.19 -10.40
C GLU A 268 -23.78 0.65 -10.25
N PHE A 269 -24.34 0.49 -9.05
CA PHE A 269 -25.77 0.72 -8.78
C PHE A 269 -26.03 2.03 -8.01
N THR A 270 -25.18 3.03 -8.17
CA THR A 270 -25.35 4.34 -7.54
C THR A 270 -25.16 5.48 -8.54
N ASN A 271 -25.82 6.62 -8.28
CA ASN A 271 -25.56 7.85 -9.00
C ASN A 271 -24.51 8.75 -8.33
N GLU A 272 -23.86 8.28 -7.25
CA GLU A 272 -22.83 9.05 -6.58
C GLU A 272 -21.51 9.00 -7.38
N MET A 273 -21.02 10.19 -7.78
CA MET A 273 -19.73 10.36 -8.44
C MET A 273 -18.76 11.05 -7.49
N TYR A 274 -17.60 10.44 -7.28
CA TYR A 274 -16.49 10.99 -6.50
C TYR A 274 -15.69 11.98 -7.36
N ILE A 275 -15.45 13.20 -6.84
CA ILE A 275 -14.78 14.24 -7.61
C ILE A 275 -13.33 14.37 -7.16
N GLY A 276 -12.51 13.44 -7.64
CA GLY A 276 -11.09 13.34 -7.30
C GLY A 276 -10.30 14.60 -7.65
N GLY A 277 -9.45 15.05 -6.73
CA GLY A 277 -8.65 16.26 -6.92
C GLY A 277 -9.26 17.54 -6.34
N MET A 278 -10.53 17.51 -5.94
CA MET A 278 -11.31 18.65 -5.41
C MET A 278 -11.61 18.51 -3.91
N SER A 279 -10.78 17.79 -3.14
CA SER A 279 -10.91 17.73 -1.67
C SER A 279 -10.83 19.13 -1.07
N SER A 280 -11.76 19.47 -0.19
CA SER A 280 -11.88 20.83 0.36
C SER A 280 -12.50 20.81 1.76
N SER A 281 -12.20 21.82 2.55
CA SER A 281 -12.88 22.11 3.81
C SER A 281 -13.66 23.44 3.78
N LEU A 282 -13.77 24.08 2.62
CA LEU A 282 -14.53 25.32 2.44
C LEU A 282 -16.02 25.14 2.79
N PRO A 283 -16.74 26.21 3.18
CA PRO A 283 -18.17 26.15 3.45
C PRO A 283 -19.00 25.71 2.24
N GLU A 284 -20.19 25.18 2.49
CA GLU A 284 -21.06 24.60 1.47
C GLU A 284 -21.39 25.53 0.30
N ASP A 285 -21.67 26.80 0.58
CA ASP A 285 -21.93 27.80 -0.46
C ASP A 285 -20.75 27.99 -1.42
N VAL A 286 -19.53 28.01 -0.88
CA VAL A 286 -18.31 28.09 -1.68
C VAL A 286 -18.07 26.78 -2.46
N GLN A 287 -18.36 25.64 -1.85
CA GLN A 287 -18.27 24.35 -2.54
C GLN A 287 -19.19 24.33 -3.78
N TYR A 288 -20.45 24.73 -3.67
CA TYR A 288 -21.35 24.83 -4.83
C TYR A 288 -20.79 25.76 -5.91
N ALA A 289 -20.28 26.92 -5.55
CA ALA A 289 -19.71 27.87 -6.49
C ALA A 289 -18.48 27.30 -7.22
N MET A 290 -17.52 26.71 -6.49
CA MET A 290 -16.29 26.18 -7.07
C MET A 290 -16.53 24.92 -7.93
N TYR A 291 -17.41 24.00 -7.51
CA TYR A 291 -17.70 22.83 -8.32
C TYR A 291 -18.41 23.21 -9.62
N ARG A 292 -19.37 24.15 -9.57
CA ARG A 292 -20.12 24.61 -10.75
C ARG A 292 -19.30 25.45 -11.74
N SER A 293 -18.13 25.89 -11.37
CA SER A 293 -17.20 26.57 -12.30
C SER A 293 -16.36 25.58 -13.12
N VAL A 294 -16.35 24.28 -12.78
CA VAL A 294 -15.58 23.25 -13.48
C VAL A 294 -16.36 22.78 -14.71
N PRO A 295 -15.72 22.67 -15.91
CA PRO A 295 -16.36 22.19 -17.13
C PRO A 295 -17.00 20.82 -16.94
N GLY A 296 -18.29 20.72 -17.34
CA GLY A 296 -19.13 19.55 -17.17
C GLY A 296 -19.82 19.42 -15.80
N LEU A 297 -19.50 20.29 -14.85
CA LEU A 297 -20.12 20.33 -13.53
C LEU A 297 -21.00 21.58 -13.30
N GLU A 298 -21.32 22.34 -14.34
CA GLU A 298 -22.05 23.63 -14.24
C GLU A 298 -23.43 23.49 -13.57
N HIS A 299 -24.03 22.32 -13.69
CA HIS A 299 -25.32 21.99 -13.08
C HIS A 299 -25.23 21.02 -11.92
N ALA A 300 -24.01 20.86 -11.35
CA ALA A 300 -23.73 19.89 -10.30
C ALA A 300 -24.70 19.99 -9.12
N LYS A 301 -25.24 18.83 -8.73
CA LYS A 301 -26.00 18.65 -7.49
C LYS A 301 -25.14 17.86 -6.52
N ILE A 302 -24.65 18.52 -5.48
CA ILE A 302 -23.86 17.90 -4.44
C ILE A 302 -24.80 17.04 -3.59
N VAL A 303 -24.51 15.75 -3.47
CA VAL A 303 -25.25 14.79 -2.63
C VAL A 303 -24.54 14.54 -1.30
N ARG A 304 -23.20 14.77 -1.25
CA ARG A 304 -22.39 14.79 -0.03
C ARG A 304 -21.35 15.88 -0.15
N ASN A 305 -21.24 16.74 0.85
CA ASN A 305 -20.26 17.82 0.86
C ASN A 305 -18.82 17.28 1.02
N ALA A 306 -17.86 18.01 0.48
CA ALA A 306 -16.45 17.83 0.83
C ALA A 306 -16.24 18.25 2.30
N TYR A 307 -15.25 17.63 2.97
CA TYR A 307 -14.87 17.99 4.34
C TYR A 307 -13.41 17.64 4.63
N ALA A 308 -12.85 18.33 5.61
CA ALA A 308 -11.66 17.87 6.30
C ALA A 308 -12.08 17.03 7.51
N ILE A 309 -11.29 15.98 7.82
CA ILE A 309 -11.45 15.20 9.04
C ILE A 309 -10.14 15.19 9.81
N GLU A 310 -10.21 15.48 11.10
CA GLU A 310 -9.12 15.33 12.05
C GLU A 310 -9.39 14.13 12.96
N TYR A 311 -8.31 13.47 13.36
CA TYR A 311 -8.36 12.29 14.22
C TYR A 311 -7.06 12.14 15.01
N ASP A 312 -7.13 11.43 16.15
CA ASP A 312 -5.98 11.11 16.96
C ASP A 312 -5.24 9.89 16.42
N CYS A 313 -3.92 9.90 16.56
CA CYS A 313 -3.03 8.81 16.22
C CYS A 313 -1.80 8.81 17.14
N ILE A 314 -0.99 7.75 17.09
CA ILE A 314 0.27 7.66 17.82
C ILE A 314 1.46 8.02 16.91
N SER A 315 2.61 8.21 17.52
CA SER A 315 3.89 8.07 16.82
C SER A 315 4.21 6.59 16.69
N ALA A 316 4.45 6.10 15.46
CA ALA A 316 4.83 4.70 15.27
C ALA A 316 6.23 4.35 15.83
N LEU A 317 7.02 5.35 16.27
CA LEU A 317 8.24 5.11 17.04
C LEU A 317 7.98 4.37 18.37
N LEU A 318 6.74 4.39 18.86
CA LEU A 318 6.31 3.63 20.03
C LEU A 318 6.17 2.13 19.76
N LEU A 319 6.27 1.70 18.51
CA LEU A 319 6.07 0.31 18.10
C LEU A 319 7.38 -0.38 17.79
N LYS A 320 7.41 -1.69 18.05
CA LYS A 320 8.42 -2.61 17.53
C LYS A 320 8.16 -2.88 16.03
N PRO A 321 9.11 -3.46 15.30
CA PRO A 321 8.87 -3.93 13.92
C PRO A 321 7.74 -4.95 13.78
N SER A 322 7.38 -5.64 14.86
CA SER A 322 6.22 -6.54 14.94
C SER A 322 4.87 -5.80 15.05
N LEU A 323 4.87 -4.47 15.14
CA LEU A 323 3.75 -3.57 15.43
C LEU A 323 3.16 -3.71 16.85
N GLU A 324 3.85 -4.39 17.76
CA GLU A 324 3.56 -4.38 19.20
C GLU A 324 4.12 -3.11 19.85
N PHE A 325 3.42 -2.54 20.82
CA PHE A 325 3.93 -1.41 21.59
C PHE A 325 5.18 -1.79 22.38
N LYS A 326 6.20 -0.92 22.39
CA LYS A 326 7.47 -1.15 23.11
C LYS A 326 7.29 -1.25 24.61
N GLY A 327 6.33 -0.53 25.17
CA GLY A 327 6.09 -0.48 26.62
C GLY A 327 4.92 -1.32 27.11
N VAL A 328 4.12 -1.95 26.21
CA VAL A 328 2.90 -2.65 26.59
C VAL A 328 2.83 -4.02 25.92
N GLU A 329 3.01 -5.06 26.72
CA GLU A 329 2.92 -6.44 26.23
C GLU A 329 1.52 -6.78 25.74
N GLY A 330 1.41 -7.37 24.54
CA GLY A 330 0.16 -7.83 23.94
C GLY A 330 -0.68 -6.74 23.29
N LEU A 331 -0.28 -5.47 23.33
CA LEU A 331 -0.95 -4.38 22.63
C LEU A 331 -0.27 -4.11 21.28
N PHE A 332 -1.04 -4.18 20.20
CA PHE A 332 -0.61 -3.93 18.81
C PHE A 332 -1.41 -2.79 18.19
N SER A 333 -0.90 -2.23 17.10
CA SER A 333 -1.57 -1.14 16.39
C SER A 333 -1.32 -1.19 14.89
N ALA A 334 -2.30 -0.74 14.08
CA ALA A 334 -2.21 -0.74 12.63
C ALA A 334 -2.97 0.42 11.96
N GLY A 335 -2.55 0.76 10.74
CA GLY A 335 -3.24 1.71 9.87
C GLY A 335 -3.06 3.16 10.27
N GLN A 336 -4.14 3.95 10.16
CA GLN A 336 -4.11 5.38 10.49
C GLN A 336 -3.71 5.66 11.93
N MET A 337 -4.01 4.74 12.84
CA MET A 337 -3.58 4.81 14.23
C MET A 337 -2.05 4.98 14.35
N ASN A 338 -1.29 4.39 13.44
CA ASN A 338 0.18 4.50 13.39
C ASN A 338 0.68 5.72 12.60
N GLY A 339 -0.19 6.67 12.28
CA GLY A 339 0.16 7.85 11.50
C GLY A 339 0.42 7.57 10.02
N SER A 340 -0.10 6.47 9.46
CA SER A 340 -0.12 6.22 8.01
C SER A 340 -1.44 6.69 7.39
N SER A 341 -1.47 6.84 6.06
CA SER A 341 -2.67 7.21 5.33
C SER A 341 -2.75 6.41 4.03
N GLY A 342 -3.80 5.61 3.89
CA GLY A 342 -4.11 4.78 2.72
C GLY A 342 -4.66 3.43 3.12
N TYR A 343 -5.54 2.87 2.27
CA TYR A 343 -6.22 1.60 2.54
C TYR A 343 -5.25 0.42 2.51
N GLU A 344 -4.33 0.43 1.56
CA GLU A 344 -3.35 -0.62 1.34
C GLU A 344 -2.29 -0.65 2.45
N GLU A 345 -1.86 0.55 2.89
CA GLU A 345 -0.96 0.69 4.04
C GLU A 345 -1.62 0.19 5.33
N ALA A 346 -2.91 0.47 5.51
CA ALA A 346 -3.66 0.00 6.67
C ALA A 346 -3.87 -1.52 6.63
N ALA A 347 -4.21 -2.08 5.46
CA ALA A 347 -4.38 -3.52 5.28
C ALA A 347 -3.08 -4.29 5.52
N ALA A 348 -1.95 -3.79 5.00
CA ALA A 348 -0.63 -4.39 5.22
C ALA A 348 -0.25 -4.42 6.70
N GLN A 349 -0.41 -3.30 7.40
CA GLN A 349 -0.13 -3.22 8.83
C GLN A 349 -1.08 -4.10 9.65
N GLY A 350 -2.39 -4.08 9.32
CA GLY A 350 -3.39 -4.91 9.99
C GLY A 350 -3.10 -6.40 9.87
N LEU A 351 -2.71 -6.86 8.66
CA LEU A 351 -2.31 -8.24 8.42
C LEU A 351 -1.08 -8.61 9.28
N MET A 352 -0.02 -7.80 9.25
CA MET A 352 1.20 -8.07 10.01
C MET A 352 0.97 -8.02 11.53
N ALA A 353 0.20 -7.07 12.03
CA ALA A 353 -0.16 -6.99 13.44
C ALA A 353 -0.98 -8.22 13.89
N GLY A 354 -1.95 -8.67 13.07
CA GLY A 354 -2.73 -9.87 13.32
C GLY A 354 -1.88 -11.14 13.33
N ILE A 355 -0.99 -11.32 12.34
CA ILE A 355 -0.03 -12.42 12.29
C ILE A 355 0.82 -12.45 13.58
N ASN A 356 1.38 -11.32 13.97
CA ASN A 356 2.30 -11.24 15.10
C ASN A 356 1.58 -11.38 16.45
N ALA A 357 0.35 -10.91 16.58
CA ALA A 357 -0.49 -11.19 17.75
C ALA A 357 -0.77 -12.69 17.89
N ALA A 358 -1.14 -13.38 16.79
CA ALA A 358 -1.37 -14.82 16.79
C ALA A 358 -0.10 -15.62 17.12
N ARG A 359 1.05 -15.26 16.52
CA ARG A 359 2.35 -15.92 16.80
C ARG A 359 2.78 -15.73 18.27
N LYS A 360 2.54 -14.55 18.83
CA LYS A 360 2.79 -14.29 20.27
C LYS A 360 1.98 -15.25 21.15
N LEU A 361 0.70 -15.46 20.84
CA LEU A 361 -0.15 -16.41 21.57
C LEU A 361 0.31 -17.87 21.42
N GLN A 362 0.95 -18.20 20.30
CA GLN A 362 1.55 -19.51 20.03
C GLN A 362 2.94 -19.68 20.65
N GLY A 363 3.52 -18.66 21.27
CA GLY A 363 4.89 -18.67 21.78
C GLY A 363 5.95 -18.74 20.68
N LYS A 364 5.63 -18.27 19.47
CA LYS A 364 6.53 -18.23 18.31
C LYS A 364 7.13 -16.84 18.11
N GLU A 365 8.32 -16.80 17.48
CA GLU A 365 8.95 -15.54 17.09
C GLU A 365 8.08 -14.74 16.12
N PRO A 366 8.07 -13.41 16.20
CA PRO A 366 7.31 -12.57 15.28
C PRO A 366 7.84 -12.67 13.85
N VAL A 367 6.95 -12.51 12.88
CA VAL A 367 7.31 -12.30 11.48
C VAL A 367 7.60 -10.82 11.27
N VAL A 368 8.83 -10.52 10.88
CA VAL A 368 9.28 -9.18 10.51
C VAL A 368 9.86 -9.25 9.11
N LEU A 369 9.21 -8.61 8.16
CA LEU A 369 9.69 -8.51 6.78
C LEU A 369 10.72 -7.37 6.70
N ASP A 370 11.86 -7.64 6.12
CA ASP A 370 12.87 -6.60 5.90
C ASP A 370 12.61 -5.81 4.61
N ARG A 371 13.33 -4.70 4.46
CA ARG A 371 13.21 -3.78 3.32
C ARG A 371 13.61 -4.38 1.97
N SER A 372 14.33 -5.49 1.97
CA SER A 372 14.73 -6.20 0.75
C SER A 372 13.76 -7.31 0.37
N GLN A 373 12.87 -7.70 1.28
CA GLN A 373 11.88 -8.76 1.07
C GLN A 373 10.53 -8.24 0.57
N ALA A 374 10.10 -7.05 1.07
CA ALA A 374 8.75 -6.56 0.77
C ALA A 374 8.62 -5.03 0.88
N TYR A 375 7.69 -4.45 0.11
CA TYR A 375 7.19 -3.09 0.35
C TYR A 375 6.52 -2.97 1.73
N ILE A 376 5.88 -4.03 2.23
CA ILE A 376 5.38 -4.11 3.61
C ILE A 376 6.52 -3.91 4.60
N GLY A 377 7.68 -4.53 4.35
CA GLY A 377 8.88 -4.33 5.17
C GLY A 377 9.39 -2.88 5.12
N VAL A 378 9.43 -2.28 3.93
CA VAL A 378 9.80 -0.86 3.76
C VAL A 378 8.82 0.05 4.52
N LEU A 379 7.52 -0.20 4.41
CA LEU A 379 6.46 0.56 5.10
C LEU A 379 6.64 0.53 6.62
N ILE A 380 6.75 -0.66 7.19
CA ILE A 380 6.83 -0.83 8.64
C ILE A 380 8.15 -0.28 9.19
N ASP A 381 9.27 -0.58 8.52
CA ASP A 381 10.57 -0.06 8.93
C ASP A 381 10.61 1.48 8.89
N ASP A 382 10.08 2.11 7.83
CA ASP A 382 9.97 3.58 7.78
C ASP A 382 9.14 4.15 8.93
N LEU A 383 8.01 3.51 9.27
CA LEU A 383 7.13 3.97 10.35
C LEU A 383 7.80 3.88 11.73
N VAL A 384 8.48 2.77 12.04
CA VAL A 384 9.03 2.52 13.38
C VAL A 384 10.44 3.09 13.59
N THR A 385 11.09 3.57 12.51
CA THR A 385 12.46 4.15 12.60
C THR A 385 12.55 5.62 12.22
N LYS A 386 11.60 6.12 11.42
CA LYS A 386 11.59 7.51 10.96
C LYS A 386 10.43 8.27 11.59
N GLU A 387 10.71 9.30 12.32
CA GLU A 387 9.67 10.19 12.82
C GLU A 387 8.93 10.84 11.64
N THR A 388 7.64 10.57 11.51
CA THR A 388 6.78 11.17 10.49
C THR A 388 5.99 12.32 11.09
N LYS A 389 6.24 13.56 10.61
CA LYS A 389 5.49 14.76 11.04
C LYS A 389 4.20 14.98 10.27
N GLU A 390 3.95 14.18 9.25
CA GLU A 390 2.79 14.19 8.38
C GLU A 390 2.32 12.74 8.13
N PRO A 391 1.04 12.50 7.76
CA PRO A 391 0.57 11.15 7.47
C PRO A 391 1.43 10.44 6.42
N TYR A 392 2.01 9.30 6.82
CA TYR A 392 2.89 8.52 5.95
C TYR A 392 2.11 7.93 4.77
N ARG A 393 2.71 7.96 3.60
CA ARG A 393 2.25 7.26 2.39
C ARG A 393 3.38 6.47 1.76
N MET A 394 3.05 5.25 1.33
CA MET A 394 3.98 4.44 0.56
C MET A 394 4.15 4.99 -0.85
N MET A 395 5.39 5.07 -1.30
CA MET A 395 5.78 5.49 -2.66
C MET A 395 6.91 4.62 -3.18
N THR A 396 6.97 4.44 -4.49
CA THR A 396 8.04 3.65 -5.13
C THR A 396 9.44 4.17 -4.83
N SER A 397 9.58 5.49 -4.61
CA SER A 397 10.87 6.12 -4.27
C SER A 397 11.41 5.76 -2.88
N ARG A 398 10.57 5.19 -2.00
CA ARG A 398 11.00 4.76 -0.66
C ARG A 398 11.68 3.40 -0.65
N ALA A 399 11.45 2.58 -1.67
CA ALA A 399 12.08 1.28 -1.81
C ALA A 399 13.42 1.39 -2.55
N GLU A 400 14.48 0.85 -1.95
CA GLU A 400 15.83 0.81 -2.51
C GLU A 400 15.95 -0.26 -3.61
N TYR A 401 15.27 -1.39 -3.44
CA TYR A 401 15.40 -2.59 -4.28
C TYR A 401 14.18 -2.81 -5.18
N ARG A 402 13.71 -1.76 -5.88
CA ARG A 402 12.44 -1.78 -6.64
C ARG A 402 12.34 -2.88 -7.67
N LEU A 403 13.45 -3.28 -8.30
CA LEU A 403 13.46 -4.34 -9.29
C LEU A 403 13.32 -5.74 -8.67
N LEU A 404 13.73 -5.91 -7.41
CA LEU A 404 13.47 -7.14 -6.64
C LEU A 404 12.07 -7.16 -6.07
N LEU A 405 11.53 -5.98 -5.68
CA LEU A 405 10.23 -5.83 -5.00
C LEU A 405 9.09 -5.52 -5.98
N ARG A 406 9.05 -6.17 -7.14
CA ARG A 406 7.98 -5.95 -8.12
C ARG A 406 6.65 -6.51 -7.63
N GLN A 407 5.54 -5.96 -8.14
CA GLN A 407 4.21 -6.50 -7.83
C GLN A 407 3.97 -7.89 -8.47
N ASP A 408 4.55 -8.13 -9.65
CA ASP A 408 4.39 -9.36 -10.43
C ASP A 408 5.05 -10.58 -9.78
N ASN A 409 6.08 -10.38 -8.94
CA ASN A 409 6.81 -11.45 -8.26
C ASN A 409 6.56 -11.50 -6.74
N ALA A 410 5.51 -10.86 -6.24
CA ALA A 410 5.25 -10.84 -4.80
C ALA A 410 5.03 -12.26 -4.23
N ASP A 411 4.39 -13.15 -4.98
CA ASP A 411 4.22 -14.55 -4.63
C ASP A 411 5.56 -15.30 -4.51
N LEU A 412 6.49 -15.11 -5.46
CA LEU A 412 7.81 -15.72 -5.43
C LEU A 412 8.66 -15.30 -4.22
N ARG A 413 8.32 -14.17 -3.59
CA ARG A 413 9.02 -13.65 -2.40
C ARG A 413 8.35 -14.04 -1.07
N LEU A 414 7.03 -14.15 -1.03
CA LEU A 414 6.28 -14.13 0.22
C LEU A 414 5.37 -15.34 0.45
N THR A 415 5.03 -16.13 -0.57
CA THR A 415 4.09 -17.26 -0.43
C THR A 415 4.66 -18.37 0.47
N ASP A 416 5.97 -18.62 0.47
CA ASP A 416 6.60 -19.54 1.42
C ASP A 416 6.34 -19.09 2.88
N ILE A 417 6.46 -17.80 3.16
CA ILE A 417 6.17 -17.21 4.48
C ILE A 417 4.68 -17.37 4.81
N GLY A 418 3.80 -17.04 3.85
CA GLY A 418 2.35 -17.18 3.99
C GLY A 418 1.91 -18.60 4.32
N HIS A 419 2.55 -19.60 3.71
CA HIS A 419 2.33 -21.02 3.99
C HIS A 419 2.87 -21.42 5.38
N GLU A 420 4.10 -21.03 5.75
CA GLU A 420 4.68 -21.32 7.06
C GLU A 420 3.81 -20.79 8.23
N ILE A 421 3.22 -19.62 8.07
CA ILE A 421 2.34 -19.04 9.10
C ILE A 421 0.91 -19.60 9.09
N GLY A 422 0.56 -20.44 8.09
CA GLY A 422 -0.73 -21.13 8.00
C GLY A 422 -1.84 -20.33 7.33
N LEU A 423 -1.54 -19.26 6.57
CA LEU A 423 -2.52 -18.46 5.84
C LEU A 423 -2.71 -18.89 4.37
N ILE A 424 -1.80 -19.68 3.84
CA ILE A 424 -1.86 -20.25 2.48
C ILE A 424 -2.18 -21.73 2.59
N SER A 425 -3.23 -22.18 1.88
CA SER A 425 -3.62 -23.60 1.82
C SER A 425 -2.59 -24.45 1.10
N GLU A 426 -2.56 -25.75 1.40
CA GLU A 426 -1.69 -26.73 0.73
C GLU A 426 -1.90 -26.74 -0.79
N GLU A 427 -3.14 -26.62 -1.25
CA GLU A 427 -3.47 -26.58 -2.68
C GLU A 427 -2.86 -25.35 -3.35
N ARG A 428 -3.06 -24.17 -2.78
CA ARG A 428 -2.47 -22.91 -3.29
C ARG A 428 -0.94 -22.98 -3.27
N TYR A 429 -0.37 -23.54 -2.21
CA TYR A 429 1.08 -23.68 -2.08
C TYR A 429 1.67 -24.65 -3.11
N ALA A 430 1.01 -25.79 -3.36
CA ALA A 430 1.43 -26.75 -4.39
C ALA A 430 1.42 -26.10 -5.79
N HIS A 431 0.38 -25.31 -6.10
CA HIS A 431 0.29 -24.57 -7.35
C HIS A 431 1.44 -23.54 -7.49
N PHE A 432 1.70 -22.77 -6.45
CA PHE A 432 2.82 -21.84 -6.39
C PHE A 432 4.19 -22.54 -6.59
N CYS A 433 4.43 -23.66 -5.92
CA CYS A 433 5.67 -24.42 -6.06
C CYS A 433 5.86 -24.89 -7.51
N LYS A 434 4.79 -25.33 -8.17
CA LYS A 434 4.83 -25.75 -9.57
C LYS A 434 5.17 -24.58 -10.51
N LYS A 435 4.54 -23.42 -10.32
CA LYS A 435 4.87 -22.17 -11.06
C LYS A 435 6.35 -21.81 -10.91
N ARG A 436 6.87 -21.80 -9.69
CA ARG A 436 8.28 -21.49 -9.39
C ARG A 436 9.24 -22.48 -10.02
N GLU A 437 8.92 -23.78 -9.98
CA GLU A 437 9.70 -24.84 -10.61
C GLU A 437 9.81 -24.64 -12.12
N LEU A 438 8.68 -24.38 -12.80
CA LEU A 438 8.64 -24.18 -14.25
C LEU A 438 9.44 -22.95 -14.68
N ILE A 439 9.33 -21.83 -13.96
CA ILE A 439 10.13 -20.64 -14.23
C ILE A 439 11.63 -20.96 -14.15
N ASN A 440 12.06 -21.63 -13.07
CA ASN A 440 13.47 -21.95 -12.86
C ASN A 440 14.01 -22.91 -13.92
N GLN A 441 13.27 -23.97 -14.23
CA GLN A 441 13.65 -24.96 -15.26
C GLN A 441 13.76 -24.30 -16.63
N GLU A 442 12.82 -23.47 -17.00
CA GLU A 442 12.82 -22.80 -18.30
C GLU A 442 13.92 -21.75 -18.43
N VAL A 443 14.15 -20.94 -17.39
CA VAL A 443 15.28 -20.00 -17.37
C VAL A 443 16.62 -20.73 -17.49
N GLN A 444 16.77 -21.88 -16.82
CA GLN A 444 17.97 -22.70 -16.96
C GLN A 444 18.11 -23.24 -18.37
N ARG A 445 17.08 -23.88 -18.93
CA ARG A 445 17.07 -24.42 -20.30
C ARG A 445 17.46 -23.36 -21.33
N LEU A 446 16.86 -22.16 -21.27
CA LEU A 446 17.14 -21.07 -22.19
C LEU A 446 18.59 -20.56 -22.10
N ASN A 447 19.24 -20.65 -20.94
CA ASN A 447 20.67 -20.32 -20.80
C ASN A 447 21.58 -21.43 -21.40
N GLU A 448 21.13 -22.68 -21.40
CA GLU A 448 21.89 -23.83 -21.89
C GLU A 448 21.66 -24.12 -23.39
N THR A 449 20.48 -23.74 -23.94
CA THR A 449 20.13 -23.99 -25.35
C THR A 449 20.83 -22.94 -26.25
N MET A 450 21.76 -23.46 -27.06
CA MET A 450 22.59 -22.64 -27.97
C MET A 450 22.04 -22.65 -29.40
N VAL A 451 21.92 -21.48 -30.00
CA VAL A 451 21.57 -21.31 -31.42
C VAL A 451 22.78 -20.83 -32.23
N GLY A 452 23.02 -21.48 -33.36
CA GLY A 452 24.13 -21.11 -34.26
C GLY A 452 23.80 -19.94 -35.18
N ALA A 453 24.82 -19.31 -35.75
CA ALA A 453 24.69 -18.21 -36.73
C ALA A 453 24.31 -18.71 -38.15
N ASN A 454 23.31 -19.61 -38.26
CA ASN A 454 22.81 -20.13 -39.53
C ASN A 454 21.84 -19.12 -40.21
N LYS A 455 21.50 -19.40 -41.49
CA LYS A 455 20.66 -18.49 -42.28
C LYS A 455 19.26 -18.26 -41.67
N THR A 456 18.67 -19.28 -41.09
CA THR A 456 17.34 -19.17 -40.43
C THR A 456 17.38 -18.21 -39.26
N ILE A 457 18.35 -18.34 -38.37
CA ILE A 457 18.54 -17.46 -37.22
C ILE A 457 18.86 -16.03 -37.64
N GLN A 458 19.73 -15.85 -38.66
CA GLN A 458 20.05 -14.52 -39.15
C GLN A 458 18.82 -13.79 -39.73
N ASN A 459 18.04 -14.48 -40.57
CA ASN A 459 16.80 -13.93 -41.13
C ASN A 459 15.78 -13.59 -40.01
N PHE A 460 15.64 -14.45 -39.00
CA PHE A 460 14.78 -14.19 -37.84
C PHE A 460 15.22 -12.90 -37.13
N LEU A 461 16.51 -12.73 -36.83
CA LEU A 461 17.03 -11.55 -36.15
C LEU A 461 16.83 -10.29 -36.97
N GLU A 462 17.13 -10.34 -38.28
CA GLU A 462 16.92 -9.20 -39.19
C GLU A 462 15.44 -8.78 -39.27
N THR A 463 14.52 -9.75 -39.34
CA THR A 463 13.07 -9.49 -39.38
C THR A 463 12.56 -8.81 -38.11
N HIS A 464 13.20 -9.07 -36.97
CA HIS A 464 12.87 -8.43 -35.69
C HIS A 464 13.72 -7.18 -35.39
N GLY A 465 14.49 -6.69 -36.38
CA GLY A 465 15.33 -5.51 -36.18
C GLY A 465 16.50 -5.71 -35.21
N SER A 466 16.89 -6.96 -34.97
CA SER A 466 17.95 -7.32 -34.05
C SER A 466 19.28 -7.55 -34.78
N THR A 467 20.39 -7.33 -34.11
CA THR A 467 21.72 -7.54 -34.63
C THR A 467 21.99 -9.01 -34.93
N THR A 468 22.54 -9.32 -36.11
CA THR A 468 22.94 -10.69 -36.51
C THR A 468 24.01 -11.29 -35.59
N LEU A 469 24.06 -12.62 -35.48
CA LEU A 469 25.06 -13.32 -34.69
C LEU A 469 26.37 -13.49 -35.48
N LYS A 470 27.50 -13.27 -34.80
CA LYS A 470 28.84 -13.64 -35.29
C LYS A 470 29.26 -15.03 -34.83
N THR A 471 28.81 -15.46 -33.68
CA THR A 471 29.07 -16.75 -33.04
C THR A 471 27.77 -17.28 -32.47
N ALA A 472 27.73 -18.55 -32.06
CA ALA A 472 26.59 -19.12 -31.35
C ALA A 472 26.28 -18.29 -30.06
N ALA A 473 25.00 -18.17 -29.76
CA ALA A 473 24.50 -17.50 -28.55
C ALA A 473 23.44 -18.37 -27.90
N SER A 474 23.22 -18.21 -26.57
CA SER A 474 22.11 -18.86 -25.91
C SER A 474 20.78 -18.19 -26.26
N LEU A 475 19.66 -18.93 -26.17
CA LEU A 475 18.32 -18.33 -26.30
C LEU A 475 18.10 -17.24 -25.25
N ALA A 476 18.62 -17.43 -24.05
CA ALA A 476 18.60 -16.41 -23.00
C ALA A 476 19.30 -15.10 -23.42
N ASP A 477 20.46 -15.18 -24.08
CA ASP A 477 21.17 -14.00 -24.56
C ASP A 477 20.40 -13.26 -25.67
N LEU A 478 19.59 -13.96 -26.45
CA LEU A 478 18.69 -13.33 -27.41
C LEU A 478 17.53 -12.62 -26.72
N ILE A 479 16.91 -13.22 -25.71
CA ILE A 479 15.82 -12.59 -24.93
C ILE A 479 16.31 -11.34 -24.20
N LYS A 480 17.58 -11.28 -23.77
CA LYS A 480 18.16 -10.08 -23.14
C LYS A 480 18.15 -8.84 -24.05
N ARG A 481 18.03 -9.03 -25.36
CA ARG A 481 17.96 -7.94 -26.32
C ARG A 481 16.61 -7.22 -26.22
N PRO A 482 16.56 -5.86 -26.29
CA PRO A 482 15.32 -5.10 -26.12
C PRO A 482 14.18 -5.50 -27.07
N GLU A 483 14.54 -5.80 -28.32
CA GLU A 483 13.63 -6.10 -29.42
C GLU A 483 13.08 -7.54 -29.42
N LEU A 484 13.58 -8.44 -28.58
CA LEU A 484 13.15 -9.83 -28.52
C LEU A 484 12.50 -10.17 -27.19
N SER A 485 11.52 -11.05 -27.20
CA SER A 485 10.87 -11.59 -25.99
C SER A 485 10.83 -13.13 -26.01
N TYR A 486 10.49 -13.71 -24.88
CA TYR A 486 10.32 -15.17 -24.76
C TYR A 486 9.31 -15.71 -25.78
N GLU A 487 8.20 -15.00 -25.98
CA GLU A 487 7.17 -15.39 -26.95
C GLU A 487 7.69 -15.27 -28.40
N GLN A 488 8.45 -14.22 -28.70
CA GLN A 488 8.94 -13.96 -30.06
C GLN A 488 10.01 -14.94 -30.52
N ILE A 489 10.82 -15.49 -29.60
CA ILE A 489 11.84 -16.47 -29.98
C ILE A 489 11.28 -17.88 -30.28
N ALA A 490 9.98 -18.15 -30.07
CA ALA A 490 9.37 -19.43 -30.32
C ALA A 490 9.75 -20.09 -31.67
N PRO A 491 9.80 -19.37 -32.82
CA PRO A 491 10.12 -19.96 -34.11
C PRO A 491 11.56 -20.48 -34.24
N ILE A 492 12.44 -20.11 -33.33
CA ILE A 492 13.85 -20.53 -33.33
C ILE A 492 14.22 -21.40 -32.13
N ASP A 493 13.26 -21.73 -31.29
CA ASP A 493 13.42 -22.62 -30.14
C ASP A 493 12.85 -24.02 -30.47
N GLU A 494 13.69 -24.85 -31.03
CA GLU A 494 13.31 -26.21 -31.53
C GLU A 494 12.82 -27.13 -30.41
N GLU A 495 13.18 -26.87 -29.15
CA GLU A 495 12.80 -27.69 -28.00
C GLU A 495 11.50 -27.24 -27.32
N ARG A 496 10.99 -26.07 -27.65
CA ARG A 496 9.88 -25.44 -26.95
C ARG A 496 8.61 -26.27 -26.91
N ASP A 497 8.24 -26.88 -28.05
CA ASP A 497 7.02 -27.70 -28.13
C ASP A 497 7.13 -28.93 -27.21
N SER A 498 8.30 -29.54 -27.15
CA SER A 498 8.52 -30.68 -26.26
C SER A 498 8.50 -30.32 -24.77
N VAL A 499 8.89 -29.10 -24.42
CA VAL A 499 8.77 -28.54 -23.05
C VAL A 499 7.31 -28.34 -22.70
N TYR A 500 6.54 -27.73 -23.61
CA TYR A 500 5.11 -27.47 -23.41
C TYR A 500 4.29 -28.77 -23.33
N GLU A 501 4.63 -29.80 -24.13
CA GLU A 501 3.96 -31.10 -24.08
C GLU A 501 4.17 -31.82 -22.74
N LYS A 502 5.33 -31.67 -22.11
CA LYS A 502 5.63 -32.29 -20.80
C LYS A 502 4.71 -31.78 -19.68
N ASP A 503 4.24 -30.54 -19.76
CA ASP A 503 3.36 -29.96 -18.78
C ASP A 503 2.32 -29.02 -19.44
N ALA A 504 1.57 -29.58 -20.39
CA ALA A 504 0.62 -28.84 -21.19
C ALA A 504 -0.45 -28.12 -20.34
N ALA A 505 -0.81 -28.70 -19.19
CA ALA A 505 -1.78 -28.08 -18.27
C ALA A 505 -1.28 -26.76 -17.69
N ALA A 506 0.02 -26.64 -17.42
CA ALA A 506 0.61 -25.41 -16.90
C ALA A 506 0.90 -24.39 -18.02
N TRP A 507 1.50 -24.83 -19.13
CA TRP A 507 1.92 -23.96 -20.23
C TRP A 507 0.76 -23.44 -21.10
N ASN A 508 -0.37 -24.16 -21.13
CA ASN A 508 -1.61 -23.73 -21.80
C ASN A 508 -2.69 -23.36 -20.77
N GLY A 509 -2.36 -23.40 -19.49
CA GLY A 509 -3.28 -23.09 -18.42
C GLY A 509 -3.45 -21.57 -18.18
N PRO A 510 -4.37 -21.22 -17.31
CA PRO A 510 -4.75 -19.83 -17.07
C PRO A 510 -3.61 -18.96 -16.48
N PHE A 511 -2.59 -19.57 -15.86
CA PHE A 511 -1.43 -18.88 -15.28
C PHE A 511 -0.18 -18.87 -16.19
N ALA A 512 -0.28 -19.42 -17.41
CA ALA A 512 0.84 -19.49 -18.35
C ALA A 512 1.44 -18.10 -18.66
N SER A 513 0.60 -17.09 -18.82
CA SER A 513 1.06 -15.72 -19.09
C SER A 513 1.90 -15.14 -17.96
N GLU A 514 1.62 -15.46 -16.71
CA GLU A 514 2.43 -15.03 -15.55
C GLU A 514 3.82 -15.73 -15.55
N ILE A 515 3.88 -17.02 -15.90
CA ILE A 515 5.13 -17.76 -16.01
C ILE A 515 6.00 -17.13 -17.10
N MET A 516 5.44 -16.88 -18.28
CA MET A 516 6.14 -16.27 -19.41
C MET A 516 6.64 -14.86 -19.10
N GLU A 517 5.82 -14.06 -18.41
CA GLU A 517 6.21 -12.71 -17.97
C GLU A 517 7.41 -12.75 -17.00
N GLN A 518 7.40 -13.68 -16.02
CA GLN A 518 8.52 -13.84 -15.09
C GLN A 518 9.80 -14.25 -15.81
N ILE A 519 9.74 -15.19 -16.77
CA ILE A 519 10.89 -15.61 -17.58
C ILE A 519 11.46 -14.41 -18.35
N ASN A 520 10.62 -13.64 -19.01
CA ASN A 520 11.04 -12.43 -19.72
C ASN A 520 11.75 -11.43 -18.81
N ILE A 521 11.16 -11.14 -17.65
CA ILE A 521 11.72 -10.15 -16.71
C ILE A 521 13.04 -10.65 -16.13
N GLU A 522 13.11 -11.90 -15.69
CA GLU A 522 14.32 -12.47 -15.11
C GLU A 522 15.50 -12.45 -16.08
N LEU A 523 15.28 -12.79 -17.35
CA LEU A 523 16.32 -12.78 -18.35
C LEU A 523 16.71 -11.36 -18.79
N LYS A 524 15.73 -10.50 -19.11
CA LYS A 524 16.00 -9.12 -19.57
C LYS A 524 16.71 -8.27 -18.53
N TYR A 525 16.40 -8.46 -17.25
CA TYR A 525 16.95 -7.65 -16.17
C TYR A 525 18.01 -8.39 -15.33
N ASP A 526 18.50 -9.56 -15.79
CA ASP A 526 19.45 -10.44 -15.07
C ASP A 526 20.63 -9.66 -14.45
N GLY A 527 21.31 -8.83 -15.23
CA GLY A 527 22.46 -8.05 -14.74
C GLY A 527 22.10 -7.03 -13.64
N TYR A 528 20.93 -6.42 -13.75
CA TYR A 528 20.44 -5.47 -12.73
C TYR A 528 19.97 -6.20 -11.48
N ILE A 529 19.29 -7.34 -11.64
CA ILE A 529 18.82 -8.20 -10.54
C ILE A 529 20.01 -8.71 -9.73
N LYS A 530 21.06 -9.25 -10.40
CA LYS A 530 22.29 -9.71 -9.75
C LYS A 530 22.97 -8.60 -8.95
N ARG A 531 23.05 -7.39 -9.51
CA ARG A 531 23.62 -6.24 -8.80
C ARG A 531 22.81 -5.88 -7.54
N GLN A 532 21.49 -5.84 -7.63
CA GLN A 532 20.64 -5.58 -6.46
C GLN A 532 20.74 -6.71 -5.42
N LYS A 533 20.80 -7.99 -5.83
CA LYS A 533 21.01 -9.10 -4.91
C LYS A 533 22.33 -8.98 -4.12
N SER A 534 23.42 -8.58 -4.78
CA SER A 534 24.69 -8.31 -4.09
C SER A 534 24.60 -7.15 -3.09
N GLN A 535 23.85 -6.09 -3.40
CA GLN A 535 23.59 -4.99 -2.45
C GLN A 535 22.77 -5.47 -1.25
N VAL A 536 21.78 -6.32 -1.48
CA VAL A 536 20.96 -6.93 -0.41
C VAL A 536 21.81 -7.79 0.52
N GLU A 537 22.74 -8.59 0.00
CA GLU A 537 23.65 -9.39 0.85
C GLU A 537 24.45 -8.51 1.82
N HIS A 538 24.89 -7.34 1.37
CA HIS A 538 25.57 -6.39 2.24
C HIS A 538 24.61 -5.79 3.28
N PHE A 539 23.41 -5.41 2.87
CA PHE A 539 22.35 -4.89 3.73
C PHE A 539 21.97 -5.88 4.84
N VAL A 540 21.72 -7.14 4.49
CA VAL A 540 21.36 -8.21 5.45
C VAL A 540 22.46 -8.43 6.51
N LYS A 541 23.75 -8.24 6.15
CA LYS A 541 24.84 -8.31 7.12
C LYS A 541 24.75 -7.21 8.19
N LEU A 542 24.27 -6.02 7.83
CA LEU A 542 24.06 -4.93 8.80
C LEU A 542 22.81 -5.18 9.66
N GLU A 543 21.73 -5.69 9.07
CA GLU A 543 20.51 -6.04 9.81
C GLU A 543 20.74 -7.16 10.84
N LYS A 544 21.62 -8.11 10.56
CA LYS A 544 21.98 -9.19 11.51
C LYS A 544 22.81 -8.71 12.70
N LYS A 545 23.40 -7.52 12.64
CA LYS A 545 24.17 -6.96 13.76
C LYS A 545 23.24 -6.31 14.77
N ARG A 546 22.83 -7.09 15.77
CA ARG A 546 21.95 -6.65 16.86
C ARG A 546 22.61 -5.57 17.71
N ILE A 547 21.80 -4.65 18.21
CA ILE A 547 22.15 -3.67 19.22
C ILE A 547 21.52 -4.13 20.53
N PRO A 548 22.27 -4.25 21.62
CA PRO A 548 21.71 -4.60 22.94
C PRO A 548 20.61 -3.62 23.36
N GLN A 549 19.52 -4.13 23.93
CA GLN A 549 18.39 -3.28 24.34
C GLN A 549 18.74 -2.33 25.50
N ASP A 550 19.70 -2.73 26.33
CA ASP A 550 20.19 -2.01 27.50
C ASP A 550 21.38 -1.08 27.19
N ILE A 551 21.75 -0.91 25.91
CA ILE A 551 22.84 -0.02 25.50
C ILE A 551 22.60 1.42 26.03
N ASP A 552 23.61 1.98 26.69
CA ASP A 552 23.64 3.41 26.96
C ASP A 552 24.48 4.13 25.88
N TYR A 553 23.79 4.92 25.07
CA TYR A 553 24.45 5.68 24.00
C TYR A 553 25.31 6.84 24.53
N GLU A 554 25.18 7.19 25.81
CA GLU A 554 26.10 8.16 26.46
C GLU A 554 27.51 7.57 26.64
N ASP A 555 27.61 6.27 26.82
CA ASP A 555 28.88 5.55 26.95
C ASP A 555 29.60 5.34 25.61
N VAL A 556 28.88 5.55 24.48
CA VAL A 556 29.49 5.42 23.16
C VAL A 556 30.27 6.68 22.80
N HIS A 557 31.56 6.68 23.10
CA HIS A 557 32.42 7.82 22.80
C HIS A 557 32.51 8.11 21.29
N ASN A 558 32.64 9.40 20.95
CA ASN A 558 32.72 9.91 19.57
C ASN A 558 31.42 9.84 18.74
N LEU A 559 30.26 9.48 19.31
CA LEU A 559 29.00 9.75 18.69
C LEU A 559 28.68 11.24 18.73
N ARG A 560 28.18 11.79 17.60
CA ARG A 560 27.66 13.15 17.56
C ARG A 560 26.44 13.29 18.48
N LYS A 561 26.27 14.47 19.10
CA LYS A 561 25.14 14.74 20.01
C LYS A 561 23.79 14.45 19.38
N GLU A 562 23.58 14.86 18.11
CA GLU A 562 22.36 14.61 17.35
C GLU A 562 22.12 13.09 17.15
N ALA A 563 23.14 12.35 16.73
CA ALA A 563 23.05 10.91 16.53
C ALA A 563 22.72 10.18 17.84
N ARG A 564 23.36 10.57 18.95
CA ARG A 564 23.09 10.03 20.28
C ARG A 564 21.64 10.26 20.71
N GLN A 565 21.16 11.49 20.55
CA GLN A 565 19.76 11.83 20.85
C GLN A 565 18.79 10.99 20.03
N LYS A 566 19.03 10.87 18.72
CA LYS A 566 18.16 10.11 17.81
C LYS A 566 18.20 8.60 18.07
N LEU A 567 19.36 8.04 18.37
CA LEU A 567 19.47 6.63 18.77
C LEU A 567 18.76 6.33 20.08
N ASN A 568 18.82 7.24 21.08
CA ASN A 568 18.06 7.13 22.32
C ASN A 568 16.55 7.24 22.10
N GLU A 569 16.09 8.10 21.19
CA GLU A 569 14.68 8.30 20.88
C GLU A 569 14.09 7.08 20.15
N VAL A 570 14.78 6.56 19.13
CA VAL A 570 14.27 5.48 18.27
C VAL A 570 14.54 4.09 18.88
N ARG A 571 15.66 3.91 19.58
CA ARG A 571 16.09 2.61 20.12
C ARG A 571 16.10 1.50 19.06
N PRO A 572 16.92 1.61 18.01
CA PRO A 572 16.99 0.64 16.94
C PRO A 572 17.46 -0.73 17.43
N GLU A 573 16.91 -1.80 16.86
CA GLU A 573 17.24 -3.18 17.24
C GLU A 573 18.54 -3.69 16.60
N ASN A 574 18.99 -3.05 15.51
CA ASN A 574 20.17 -3.46 14.76
C ASN A 574 20.87 -2.29 14.06
N ILE A 575 22.08 -2.54 13.55
CA ILE A 575 22.91 -1.52 12.87
C ILE A 575 22.25 -1.04 11.57
N GLY A 576 21.54 -1.91 10.85
CA GLY A 576 20.82 -1.53 9.63
C GLY A 576 19.76 -0.47 9.93
N GLN A 577 18.91 -0.69 10.94
CA GLN A 577 17.93 0.32 11.39
C GLN A 577 18.62 1.61 11.85
N ALA A 578 19.65 1.51 12.67
CA ALA A 578 20.40 2.67 13.12
C ALA A 578 20.92 3.53 11.97
N SER A 579 21.36 2.91 10.88
CA SER A 579 21.91 3.60 9.70
C SER A 579 20.87 4.40 8.91
N ARG A 580 19.57 4.10 9.09
CA ARG A 580 18.44 4.76 8.38
C ARG A 580 17.80 5.88 9.19
N ILE A 581 18.19 6.05 10.44
CA ILE A 581 17.68 7.12 11.30
C ILE A 581 18.19 8.47 10.79
N SER A 582 17.27 9.40 10.54
CA SER A 582 17.64 10.77 10.16
C SER A 582 18.47 11.42 11.27
N GLY A 583 19.61 11.99 10.92
CA GLY A 583 20.57 12.57 11.88
C GLY A 583 21.69 11.62 12.29
N VAL A 584 21.62 10.33 11.94
CA VAL A 584 22.72 9.35 12.13
C VAL A 584 23.50 9.22 10.81
N SER A 585 24.80 9.52 10.85
CA SER A 585 25.68 9.48 9.67
C SER A 585 26.42 8.14 9.56
N PRO A 586 27.00 7.81 8.38
CA PRO A 586 27.87 6.65 8.22
C PRO A 586 29.06 6.63 9.20
N ALA A 587 29.57 7.80 9.61
CA ALA A 587 30.63 7.90 10.61
C ALA A 587 30.12 7.46 12.00
N ASP A 588 28.93 7.89 12.39
CA ASP A 588 28.31 7.47 13.66
C ASP A 588 28.08 5.96 13.69
N ILE A 589 27.64 5.38 12.55
CA ILE A 589 27.48 3.92 12.40
C ILE A 589 28.83 3.20 12.57
N SER A 590 29.90 3.74 11.99
CA SER A 590 31.25 3.16 12.16
C SER A 590 31.68 3.17 13.62
N VAL A 591 31.45 4.26 14.34
CA VAL A 591 31.72 4.38 15.78
C VAL A 591 30.92 3.34 16.57
N LEU A 592 29.62 3.25 16.31
CA LEU A 592 28.74 2.28 16.97
C LEU A 592 29.19 0.82 16.69
N MET A 593 29.57 0.52 15.45
CA MET A 593 30.07 -0.80 15.07
C MET A 593 31.39 -1.16 15.76
N ILE A 594 32.26 -0.20 16.05
CA ILE A 594 33.50 -0.41 16.80
C ILE A 594 33.13 -0.69 18.25
N TYR A 595 32.29 0.12 18.86
CA TYR A 595 31.84 -0.05 20.26
C TYR A 595 31.21 -1.43 20.51
N LEU A 596 30.36 -1.90 19.59
CA LEU A 596 29.70 -3.22 19.69
C LEU A 596 30.62 -4.42 19.41
N LYS A 597 31.88 -4.19 18.99
CA LYS A 597 32.88 -5.25 18.81
C LYS A 597 33.83 -5.34 20.01
N ALA A 598 33.93 -4.28 20.82
CA ALA A 598 34.73 -4.22 22.01
C ALA A 598 34.01 -4.86 23.20
#